data_c3e1b4a3cc203fba91a4bc74c9fb92f5
#
_entry.id   c3e1b4a3cc203fba91a4bc74c9fb92f5
#
_cell.length_a   1.000
_cell.length_b   1.000
_cell.length_c   1.000
_cell.angle_alpha   90.00
_cell.angle_beta   90.00
_cell.angle_gamma   90.00
#
_symmetry.space_group_name_H-M   'P 1'
#
loop_
_entity.id
_entity.type
_entity.pdbx_description
1 polymer ?
#
loop_
_entity_poly.entity_id
_entity_poly.type
_entity_poly.pdbx_seq_one_letter_code
_entity_poly.pdbx_strand_id
1 'polypeptide(L)'
;MPAYSDAPLPVGLDSLVGLGMNRVKLAIAVALAQHGGTLSTPELVTALEDAVAGTTIARNLHELEDHEYVTGDLPRDDRRQRRTRWTLNHAKLHADLRALALATTPTAGPPNASS
;
A
#
# COMPACT_ATOMS: atom_id res chain seq x y z
N MET A 1 -7.64 -13.27 -16.51
CA MET A 1 -6.99 -11.96 -16.21
C MET A 1 -7.18 -11.61 -14.74
N PRO A 2 -6.13 -11.44 -14.00
CA PRO A 2 -6.27 -11.09 -12.60
C PRO A 2 -6.94 -9.74 -12.42
N ALA A 3 -7.99 -9.71 -11.63
CA ALA A 3 -8.73 -8.46 -11.40
C ALA A 3 -7.88 -7.40 -10.70
N TYR A 4 -6.90 -7.81 -9.90
CA TYR A 4 -6.12 -6.83 -9.15
C TYR A 4 -5.24 -5.95 -10.04
N SER A 5 -5.02 -6.33 -11.32
CA SER A 5 -4.28 -5.45 -12.23
C SER A 5 -5.07 -4.21 -12.60
N ASP A 6 -6.39 -4.23 -12.31
CA ASP A 6 -7.28 -3.12 -12.61
C ASP A 6 -7.57 -2.24 -11.38
N ALA A 7 -6.90 -2.52 -10.23
CA ALA A 7 -7.11 -1.72 -9.03
C ALA A 7 -6.82 -0.24 -9.34
N PRO A 8 -7.72 0.68 -8.95
CA PRO A 8 -7.55 2.10 -9.27
C PRO A 8 -6.36 2.72 -8.54
N LEU A 9 -5.58 3.52 -9.29
CA LEU A 9 -4.46 4.29 -8.73
C LEU A 9 -4.51 5.71 -9.28
N PRO A 10 -4.10 6.69 -8.49
CA PRO A 10 -3.93 8.04 -8.99
C PRO A 10 -2.91 8.09 -10.13
N VAL A 11 -3.06 9.07 -11.00
CA VAL A 11 -2.14 9.26 -12.12
C VAL A 11 -0.71 9.43 -11.60
N GLY A 12 0.21 8.72 -12.22
CA GLY A 12 1.62 8.80 -11.87
C GLY A 12 2.10 7.68 -10.97
N LEU A 13 1.20 7.02 -10.21
CA LEU A 13 1.62 5.92 -9.34
C LEU A 13 1.77 4.60 -10.08
N ASP A 14 1.22 4.49 -11.30
CA ASP A 14 1.38 3.28 -12.11
C ASP A 14 2.85 2.92 -12.34
N SER A 15 3.70 3.92 -12.44
CA SER A 15 5.13 3.68 -12.70
C SER A 15 5.82 2.97 -11.53
N LEU A 16 5.29 3.08 -10.32
CA LEU A 16 5.87 2.39 -9.16
C LEU A 16 5.69 0.87 -9.25
N VAL A 17 4.70 0.42 -10.00
CA VAL A 17 4.50 -1.02 -10.23
C VAL A 17 5.72 -1.60 -10.95
N GLY A 18 6.33 -0.85 -11.85
CA GLY A 18 7.53 -1.26 -12.56
C GLY A 18 8.75 -1.42 -11.66
N LEU A 19 8.70 -0.89 -10.44
CA LEU A 19 9.77 -1.06 -9.46
C LEU A 19 9.52 -2.26 -8.53
N GLY A 20 8.55 -3.12 -8.88
CA GLY A 20 8.21 -4.27 -8.06
C GLY A 20 7.16 -4.01 -7.01
N MET A 21 6.61 -2.81 -6.95
CA MET A 21 5.52 -2.52 -6.01
C MET A 21 4.25 -3.19 -6.48
N ASN A 22 3.57 -3.88 -5.56
CA ASN A 22 2.31 -4.52 -5.88
C ASN A 22 1.22 -3.46 -6.06
N ARG A 23 0.52 -3.51 -7.20
CA ARG A 23 -0.52 -2.53 -7.50
C ARG A 23 -1.63 -2.54 -6.45
N VAL A 24 -2.01 -3.72 -5.95
CA VAL A 24 -3.05 -3.84 -4.93
C VAL A 24 -2.61 -3.17 -3.63
N LYS A 25 -1.37 -3.38 -3.21
CA LYS A 25 -0.84 -2.75 -2.00
C LYS A 25 -0.84 -1.23 -2.12
N LEU A 26 -0.44 -0.71 -3.28
CA LEU A 26 -0.46 0.73 -3.51
C LEU A 26 -1.89 1.27 -3.46
N ALA A 27 -2.83 0.57 -4.10
CA ALA A 27 -4.22 0.99 -4.11
C ALA A 27 -4.83 0.97 -2.72
N ILE A 28 -4.48 -0.03 -1.90
CA ILE A 28 -4.94 -0.10 -0.51
C ILE A 28 -4.40 1.11 0.28
N ALA A 29 -3.12 1.39 0.17
CA ALA A 29 -2.52 2.52 0.90
C ALA A 29 -3.17 3.85 0.50
N VAL A 30 -3.40 4.05 -0.80
CA VAL A 30 -4.05 5.26 -1.30
C VAL A 30 -5.49 5.36 -0.80
N ALA A 31 -6.24 4.25 -0.85
CA ALA A 31 -7.62 4.23 -0.39
C ALA A 31 -7.71 4.56 1.11
N LEU A 32 -6.82 3.97 1.92
CA LEU A 32 -6.78 4.29 3.34
C LEU A 32 -6.51 5.77 3.56
N ALA A 33 -5.52 6.31 2.86
CA ALA A 33 -5.17 7.73 3.02
C ALA A 33 -6.32 8.66 2.61
N GLN A 34 -7.02 8.32 1.52
CA GLN A 34 -8.11 9.15 1.01
C GLN A 34 -9.37 9.08 1.86
N HIS A 35 -9.50 8.07 2.71
CA HIS A 35 -10.70 7.85 3.53
C HIS A 35 -10.41 7.98 5.03
N GLY A 36 -9.51 8.88 5.40
CA GLY A 36 -9.26 9.19 6.80
C GLY A 36 -8.25 8.30 7.49
N GLY A 37 -7.62 7.38 6.77
CA GLY A 37 -6.55 6.56 7.29
C GLY A 37 -6.96 5.20 7.83
N THR A 38 -8.25 4.95 8.05
CA THR A 38 -8.72 3.70 8.65
C THR A 38 -9.97 3.19 7.92
N LEU A 39 -9.91 1.94 7.47
CA LEU A 39 -11.03 1.25 6.82
C LEU A 39 -11.04 -0.22 7.21
N SER A 40 -12.22 -0.83 7.20
CA SER A 40 -12.36 -2.29 7.28
C SER A 40 -12.12 -2.92 5.91
N THR A 41 -11.95 -4.24 5.88
CA THR A 41 -11.78 -4.95 4.61
C THR A 41 -12.96 -4.72 3.65
N PRO A 42 -14.23 -4.87 4.08
CA PRO A 42 -15.34 -4.59 3.18
C PRO A 42 -15.37 -3.15 2.66
N GLU A 43 -14.99 -2.18 3.51
CA GLU A 43 -14.91 -0.79 3.09
C GLU A 43 -13.82 -0.59 2.03
N LEU A 44 -12.72 -1.32 2.15
CA LEU A 44 -11.66 -1.30 1.15
C LEU A 44 -12.12 -1.89 -0.18
N VAL A 45 -12.89 -2.98 -0.14
CA VAL A 45 -13.47 -3.56 -1.36
C VAL A 45 -14.26 -2.50 -2.11
N THR A 46 -15.13 -1.78 -1.38
CA THR A 46 -15.94 -0.72 -1.97
C THR A 46 -15.06 0.44 -2.47
N ALA A 47 -14.08 0.85 -1.67
CA ALA A 47 -13.19 1.95 -2.04
C ALA A 47 -12.38 1.63 -3.30
N LEU A 48 -12.08 0.37 -3.53
CA LEU A 48 -11.38 -0.07 -4.73
C LEU A 48 -12.34 -0.45 -5.86
N GLU A 49 -13.58 0.03 -5.77
CA GLU A 49 -14.60 -0.09 -6.83
C GLU A 49 -14.88 -1.54 -7.22
N ASP A 50 -14.78 -2.44 -6.26
CA ASP A 50 -14.97 -3.89 -6.45
C ASP A 50 -14.02 -4.49 -7.50
N ALA A 51 -12.92 -3.81 -7.81
CA ALA A 51 -11.94 -4.30 -8.78
C ALA A 51 -11.08 -5.42 -8.22
N VAL A 52 -11.05 -5.62 -6.90
CA VAL A 52 -10.21 -6.60 -6.24
C VAL A 52 -11.07 -7.40 -5.26
N ALA A 53 -10.92 -8.72 -5.30
CA ALA A 53 -11.65 -9.58 -4.36
C ALA A 53 -11.19 -9.34 -2.93
N GLY A 54 -12.14 -9.47 -1.98
CA GLY A 54 -11.85 -9.28 -0.57
C GLY A 54 -10.74 -10.18 -0.03
N THR A 55 -10.66 -11.42 -0.52
CA THR A 55 -9.61 -12.35 -0.12
C THR A 55 -8.23 -11.89 -0.57
N THR A 56 -8.13 -11.29 -1.75
CA THR A 56 -6.87 -10.73 -2.24
C THR A 56 -6.48 -9.49 -1.44
N ILE A 57 -7.45 -8.64 -1.13
CA ILE A 57 -7.21 -7.47 -0.27
C ILE A 57 -6.71 -7.91 1.09
N ALA A 58 -7.38 -8.90 1.71
CA ALA A 58 -6.99 -9.39 3.02
C ALA A 58 -5.55 -9.92 3.04
N ARG A 59 -5.19 -10.69 2.02
CA ARG A 59 -3.83 -11.22 1.93
C ARG A 59 -2.80 -10.10 1.82
N ASN A 60 -3.08 -9.10 0.99
CA ASN A 60 -2.17 -7.97 0.84
C ASN A 60 -2.09 -7.12 2.11
N LEU A 61 -3.21 -7.00 2.85
CA LEU A 61 -3.20 -6.32 4.14
C LEU A 61 -2.31 -7.01 5.15
N HIS A 62 -2.35 -8.35 5.19
CA HIS A 62 -1.45 -9.11 6.08
C HIS A 62 0.01 -8.90 5.72
N GLU A 63 0.32 -8.84 4.44
CA GLU A 63 1.69 -8.57 4.00
C GLU A 63 2.12 -7.14 4.34
N LEU A 64 1.22 -6.17 4.17
CA LEU A 64 1.50 -4.79 4.58
C LEU A 64 1.69 -4.68 6.09
N GLU A 65 0.91 -5.45 6.85
CA GLU A 65 1.06 -5.49 8.31
C GLU A 65 2.41 -6.06 8.72
N ASP A 66 2.89 -7.08 8.02
CA ASP A 66 4.18 -7.69 8.30
C ASP A 66 5.32 -6.68 8.12
N HIS A 67 5.14 -5.72 7.22
CA HIS A 67 6.11 -4.64 7.01
C HIS A 67 5.78 -3.38 7.80
N GLU A 68 4.78 -3.45 8.67
CA GLU A 68 4.37 -2.34 9.55
C GLU A 68 3.83 -1.12 8.81
N TYR A 69 3.37 -1.29 7.57
CA TYR A 69 2.74 -0.19 6.83
C TYR A 69 1.27 -0.02 7.16
N VAL A 70 0.64 -1.05 7.70
CA VAL A 70 -0.72 -0.96 8.25
C VAL A 70 -0.77 -1.69 9.58
N THR A 71 -1.74 -1.33 10.41
CA THR A 71 -1.99 -2.02 11.68
C THR A 71 -3.47 -2.40 11.73
N GLY A 72 -3.75 -3.59 12.23
CA GLY A 72 -5.12 -4.02 12.51
C GLY A 72 -5.46 -3.72 13.96
N ASP A 73 -6.72 -3.37 14.21
CA ASP A 73 -7.17 -3.03 15.56
C ASP A 73 -7.40 -4.26 16.44
N LEU A 74 -7.36 -5.46 15.86
CA LEU A 74 -7.54 -6.71 16.60
C LEU A 74 -6.33 -7.61 16.41
N PRO A 75 -5.93 -8.38 17.46
CA PRO A 75 -4.94 -9.43 17.29
C PRO A 75 -5.40 -10.43 16.23
N ARG A 76 -4.47 -11.04 15.52
CA ARG A 76 -4.81 -12.00 14.45
C ARG A 76 -5.73 -13.11 14.92
N ASP A 77 -5.58 -13.56 16.16
CA ASP A 77 -6.39 -14.66 16.71
C ASP A 77 -7.85 -14.28 16.86
N ASP A 78 -8.17 -13.00 17.00
CA ASP A 78 -9.53 -12.53 17.23
C ASP A 78 -10.25 -12.11 15.96
N ARG A 79 -9.56 -12.13 14.80
CA ARG A 79 -10.12 -11.58 13.56
C ARG A 79 -11.17 -12.45 12.92
N ARG A 80 -11.27 -13.71 13.31
CA ARG A 80 -12.23 -14.64 12.72
C ARG A 80 -13.67 -14.23 12.96
N GLN A 81 -13.95 -13.61 14.10
CA GLN A 81 -15.30 -13.31 14.53
C GLN A 81 -15.61 -11.82 14.54
N ARG A 82 -14.62 -10.98 14.23
CA ARG A 82 -14.77 -9.54 14.28
C ARG A 82 -14.17 -8.90 13.05
N ARG A 83 -14.83 -7.83 12.61
CA ARG A 83 -14.33 -7.03 11.50
C ARG A 83 -13.11 -6.25 11.96
N THR A 84 -11.97 -6.52 11.35
CA THR A 84 -10.74 -5.78 11.62
C THR A 84 -10.79 -4.45 10.89
N ARG A 85 -10.42 -3.38 11.59
CA ARG A 85 -10.20 -2.08 10.96
C ARG A 85 -8.71 -1.89 10.77
N TRP A 86 -8.34 -1.48 9.58
CA TRP A 86 -6.94 -1.34 9.19
C TRP A 86 -6.58 0.13 9.14
N THR A 87 -5.49 0.51 9.78
CA THR A 87 -5.02 1.89 9.82
C THR A 87 -3.69 1.98 9.09
N LEU A 88 -3.58 2.96 8.20
CA LEU A 88 -2.35 3.23 7.47
C LEU A 88 -1.31 3.85 8.40
N ASN A 89 -0.12 3.27 8.43
CA ASN A 89 1.01 3.86 9.12
C ASN A 89 1.79 4.72 8.11
N HIS A 90 1.26 5.91 7.83
CA HIS A 90 1.86 6.76 6.81
C HIS A 90 3.26 7.22 7.17
N ALA A 91 3.57 7.36 8.46
CA ALA A 91 4.90 7.77 8.89
C ALA A 91 5.95 6.74 8.49
N LYS A 92 5.66 5.46 8.67
CA LYS A 92 6.55 4.37 8.27
C LYS A 92 6.71 4.34 6.76
N LEU A 93 5.59 4.43 6.03
CA LEU A 93 5.61 4.43 4.57
C LEU A 93 6.43 5.59 4.03
N HIS A 94 6.18 6.80 4.54
CA HIS A 94 6.90 7.98 4.08
C HIS A 94 8.38 7.91 4.43
N ALA A 95 8.73 7.37 5.59
CA ALA A 95 10.13 7.22 5.97
C ALA A 95 10.86 6.28 5.01
N ASP A 96 10.23 5.17 4.64
CA ASP A 96 10.83 4.21 3.72
C ASP A 96 10.94 4.79 2.31
N LEU A 97 9.93 5.54 1.86
CA LEU A 97 10.00 6.20 0.56
C LEU A 97 11.11 7.25 0.52
N ARG A 98 11.28 8.01 1.61
CA ARG A 98 12.37 8.98 1.71
C ARG A 98 13.72 8.28 1.71
N ALA A 99 13.84 7.17 2.43
CA ALA A 99 15.08 6.40 2.45
C ALA A 99 15.42 5.90 1.06
N LEU A 100 14.42 5.41 0.33
CA LEU A 100 14.61 4.98 -1.05
C LEU A 100 15.04 6.14 -1.94
N ALA A 101 14.37 7.29 -1.80
CA ALA A 101 14.72 8.48 -2.58
C ALA A 101 16.15 8.90 -2.34
N LEU A 102 16.58 8.90 -1.06
CA LEU A 102 17.97 9.24 -0.72
C LEU A 102 18.96 8.22 -1.28
N ALA A 103 18.63 6.93 -1.15
CA ALA A 103 19.52 5.87 -1.61
C ALA A 103 19.68 5.87 -3.13
N THR A 104 18.67 6.34 -3.86
CA THR A 104 18.67 6.34 -5.31
C THR A 104 19.01 7.70 -5.91
N THR A 105 19.25 8.71 -5.07
CA THR A 105 19.70 10.02 -5.54
C THR A 105 21.22 9.94 -5.77
N PRO A 106 21.69 10.25 -6.98
CA PRO A 106 23.14 10.21 -7.23
C PRO A 106 23.88 11.14 -6.29
N THR A 107 24.97 10.65 -5.72
CA THR A 107 25.83 11.47 -4.87
C THR A 107 26.60 12.45 -5.74
N ALA A 108 27.19 13.48 -5.10
CA ALA A 108 28.03 14.43 -5.81
C ALA A 108 29.33 13.76 -6.24
N GLY A 109 29.26 13.00 -7.30
CA GLY A 109 30.41 12.32 -7.85
C GLY A 109 31.14 13.15 -8.89
N PRO A 110 31.93 12.50 -9.75
CA PRO A 110 32.62 13.20 -10.83
C PRO A 110 31.65 14.03 -11.67
N PRO A 111 32.05 15.18 -12.18
CA PRO A 111 31.13 16.04 -12.93
C PRO A 111 30.47 15.37 -14.14
N ASN A 112 31.09 14.40 -14.75
CA ASN A 112 30.51 13.68 -15.86
C ASN A 112 29.36 12.76 -15.44
N ALA A 113 29.22 12.48 -14.17
CA ALA A 113 28.14 11.64 -13.69
C ALA A 113 26.78 12.33 -13.73
N SER A 114 26.76 13.64 -13.85
CA SER A 114 25.53 14.43 -13.85
C SER A 114 24.99 14.70 -15.25
N SER A 115 25.69 14.35 -16.26
CA SER A 115 25.31 14.63 -17.66
C SER A 115 24.24 13.67 -18.21
#